data_9074df77daf045450f92a68e40d26cfc
#
_entry.id   9074df77daf045450f92a68e40d26cfc
#
_cell.length_a   1.000
_cell.length_b   1.000
_cell.length_c   1.000
_cell.angle_alpha   90.00
_cell.angle_beta   90.00
_cell.angle_gamma   90.00
#
_symmetry.space_group_name_H-M   'P 1'
#
loop_
_entity.id
_entity.type
_entity.pdbx_description
1 polymer ?
#
loop_
_entity_poly.entity_id
_entity_poly.type
_entity_poly.pdbx_seq_one_letter_code
_entity_poly.pdbx_strand_id
1 'polypeptide(L)'
;MNLNIEKLLGFEGKTVVITGAASGMAHSAAELLLSLGAKVYAIDMNEVDLPVEKAIKGNLSDKNAIDSVVSELPERIDIVYMCHGVGLRPDREKMIQMVNFVGQRYMAEALLPKIADGGAITFISSSGGYGWEHNMKNVGALLETASFEEAEHWVEANINMFKQEGPDPYQFSKQCLSAYVKSKTRDEAFIGRKIRINAIAPSFTSTPLIKDFNAAVSKDGTNESGEAEMYNLFLKSWNGRPGKPEEMAYPLVITGSDVCSYLSGQVIYIDFGMTGEMDWKAATENR
;
A
#
# COMPACT_ATOMS: atom_id res chain seq x y z
N MET A 1 37.04 -1.45 -3.70
CA MET A 1 35.97 -2.31 -3.14
C MET A 1 34.99 -2.57 -4.26
N ASN A 2 34.93 -3.80 -4.83
CA ASN A 2 33.92 -4.16 -5.82
C ASN A 2 32.61 -4.41 -5.06
N LEU A 3 31.73 -3.43 -5.04
CA LEU A 3 30.37 -3.56 -4.51
C LEU A 3 29.52 -4.36 -5.51
N ASN A 4 29.11 -5.54 -5.11
CA ASN A 4 28.04 -6.28 -5.81
C ASN A 4 26.70 -5.78 -5.26
N ILE A 5 25.95 -5.06 -6.07
CA ILE A 5 24.66 -4.44 -5.68
C ILE A 5 23.62 -5.51 -5.34
N GLU A 6 23.53 -6.60 -6.08
CA GLU A 6 22.59 -7.70 -5.82
C GLU A 6 22.83 -8.31 -4.43
N LYS A 7 24.10 -8.57 -4.10
CA LYS A 7 24.49 -9.07 -2.77
C LYS A 7 24.20 -8.04 -1.67
N LEU A 8 24.36 -6.75 -1.97
CA LEU A 8 24.07 -5.67 -1.02
C LEU A 8 22.58 -5.56 -0.72
N LEU A 9 21.72 -5.72 -1.73
CA LEU A 9 20.28 -5.71 -1.56
C LEU A 9 19.77 -6.93 -0.78
N GLY A 10 20.45 -8.09 -0.89
CA GLY A 10 20.22 -9.25 -0.06
C GLY A 10 18.94 -10.03 -0.33
N PHE A 11 18.45 -10.06 -1.58
CA PHE A 11 17.23 -10.79 -1.95
C PHE A 11 17.44 -12.24 -2.36
N GLU A 12 18.66 -12.61 -2.75
CA GLU A 12 18.98 -13.97 -3.20
C GLU A 12 18.50 -15.03 -2.20
N GLY A 13 17.63 -15.92 -2.66
CA GLY A 13 17.05 -17.01 -1.88
C GLY A 13 16.06 -16.62 -0.79
N LYS A 14 15.76 -15.33 -0.58
CA LYS A 14 14.75 -14.89 0.41
C LYS A 14 13.34 -15.24 -0.05
N THR A 15 12.52 -15.64 0.89
CA THR A 15 11.08 -15.88 0.70
C THR A 15 10.32 -14.57 0.82
N VAL A 16 9.70 -14.15 -0.28
CA VAL A 16 8.98 -12.88 -0.39
C VAL A 16 7.51 -13.14 -0.72
N VAL A 17 6.62 -12.52 0.02
CA VAL A 17 5.18 -12.50 -0.27
C VAL A 17 4.80 -11.13 -0.83
N ILE A 18 4.08 -11.09 -1.94
CA ILE A 18 3.59 -9.84 -2.55
C ILE A 18 2.13 -9.97 -2.94
N THR A 19 1.31 -9.00 -2.56
CA THR A 19 -0.12 -8.96 -2.88
C THR A 19 -0.41 -7.94 -3.97
N GLY A 20 -1.48 -8.16 -4.77
CA GLY A 20 -1.82 -7.30 -5.90
C GLY A 20 -0.91 -7.46 -7.12
N ALA A 21 -0.29 -8.63 -7.27
CA ALA A 21 0.82 -8.88 -8.19
C ALA A 21 0.41 -9.09 -9.66
N ALA A 22 -0.88 -9.14 -9.98
CA ALA A 22 -1.33 -9.35 -11.36
C ALA A 22 -1.12 -8.13 -12.27
N SER A 23 -0.90 -6.93 -11.72
CA SER A 23 -0.73 -5.72 -12.53
C SER A 23 -0.03 -4.58 -11.79
N GLY A 24 0.38 -3.55 -12.54
CA GLY A 24 0.84 -2.27 -12.02
C GLY A 24 2.11 -2.36 -11.17
N MET A 25 2.16 -1.59 -10.09
CA MET A 25 3.36 -1.43 -9.25
C MET A 25 3.84 -2.74 -8.61
N ALA A 26 2.88 -3.57 -8.15
CA ALA A 26 3.21 -4.85 -7.54
C ALA A 26 3.73 -5.87 -8.55
N HIS A 27 3.20 -5.87 -9.77
CA HIS A 27 3.72 -6.70 -10.86
C HIS A 27 5.18 -6.35 -11.17
N SER A 28 5.46 -5.05 -11.41
CA SER A 28 6.83 -4.58 -11.65
C SER A 28 7.78 -4.87 -10.47
N ALA A 29 7.27 -4.79 -9.22
CA ALA A 29 8.05 -5.17 -8.05
C ALA A 29 8.34 -6.68 -7.99
N ALA A 30 7.37 -7.52 -8.37
CA ALA A 30 7.55 -8.96 -8.42
C ALA A 30 8.57 -9.37 -9.49
N GLU A 31 8.54 -8.75 -10.69
CA GLU A 31 9.56 -8.94 -11.73
C GLU A 31 10.97 -8.58 -11.22
N LEU A 32 11.09 -7.44 -10.54
CA LEU A 32 12.37 -7.01 -9.97
C LEU A 32 12.86 -8.00 -8.90
N LEU A 33 11.99 -8.45 -8.00
CA LEU A 33 12.32 -9.42 -6.95
C LEU A 33 12.78 -10.76 -7.54
N LEU A 34 12.11 -11.25 -8.57
CA LEU A 34 12.53 -12.45 -9.31
C LEU A 34 13.92 -12.27 -9.95
N SER A 35 14.17 -11.12 -10.56
CA SER A 35 15.49 -10.82 -11.15
C SER A 35 16.62 -10.74 -10.11
N LEU A 36 16.28 -10.42 -8.85
CA LEU A 36 17.21 -10.38 -7.71
C LEU A 36 17.34 -11.73 -6.98
N GLY A 37 16.78 -12.81 -7.53
CA GLY A 37 16.90 -14.17 -7.00
C GLY A 37 15.98 -14.48 -5.80
N ALA A 38 14.95 -13.70 -5.55
CA ALA A 38 13.97 -13.98 -4.50
C ALA A 38 13.01 -15.12 -4.89
N LYS A 39 12.55 -15.89 -3.91
CA LYS A 39 11.44 -16.84 -4.01
C LYS A 39 10.13 -16.11 -3.78
N VAL A 40 9.43 -15.76 -4.85
CA VAL A 40 8.25 -14.91 -4.79
C VAL A 40 6.97 -15.74 -4.69
N TYR A 41 6.16 -15.46 -3.67
CA TYR A 41 4.77 -15.94 -3.51
C TYR A 41 3.85 -14.77 -3.84
N ALA A 42 3.14 -14.86 -4.95
CA ALA A 42 2.31 -13.78 -5.47
C ALA A 42 0.82 -14.04 -5.20
N ILE A 43 0.10 -13.02 -4.73
CA ILE A 43 -1.32 -13.13 -4.38
C ILE A 43 -2.10 -12.06 -5.14
N ASP A 44 -3.17 -12.46 -5.82
CA ASP A 44 -4.11 -11.54 -6.49
C ASP A 44 -5.49 -12.19 -6.65
N MET A 45 -6.51 -11.39 -6.95
CA MET A 45 -7.81 -11.90 -7.41
C MET A 45 -7.77 -12.39 -8.85
N ASN A 46 -6.88 -11.82 -9.65
CA ASN A 46 -6.67 -12.14 -11.05
C ASN A 46 -5.49 -13.10 -11.19
N GLU A 47 -5.32 -13.64 -12.39
CA GLU A 47 -4.18 -14.48 -12.72
C GLU A 47 -2.88 -13.67 -12.72
N VAL A 48 -1.82 -14.25 -12.14
CA VAL A 48 -0.48 -13.65 -12.11
C VAL A 48 0.36 -14.38 -13.15
N ASP A 49 0.69 -13.68 -14.22
CA ASP A 49 1.51 -14.19 -15.33
C ASP A 49 2.99 -13.88 -15.10
N LEU A 50 3.56 -14.47 -14.05
CA LEU A 50 4.97 -14.37 -13.71
C LEU A 50 5.50 -15.75 -13.24
N PRO A 51 6.78 -16.06 -13.45
CA PRO A 51 7.38 -17.33 -13.04
C PRO A 51 7.71 -17.34 -11.53
N VAL A 52 6.67 -17.13 -10.71
CA VAL A 52 6.76 -17.11 -9.25
C VAL A 52 6.81 -18.52 -8.66
N GLU A 53 7.29 -18.66 -7.43
CA GLU A 53 7.28 -19.93 -6.69
C GLU A 53 5.86 -20.48 -6.54
N LYS A 54 4.90 -19.59 -6.23
CA LYS A 54 3.47 -19.91 -6.17
C LYS A 54 2.63 -18.66 -6.42
N ALA A 55 1.65 -18.78 -7.33
CA ALA A 55 0.58 -17.81 -7.47
C ALA A 55 -0.66 -18.31 -6.70
N ILE A 56 -1.20 -17.47 -5.81
CA ILE A 56 -2.36 -17.80 -4.98
C ILE A 56 -3.48 -16.82 -5.31
N LYS A 57 -4.64 -17.36 -5.66
CA LYS A 57 -5.81 -16.54 -5.94
C LYS A 57 -6.63 -16.31 -4.66
N GLY A 58 -6.90 -15.04 -4.33
CA GLY A 58 -7.68 -14.72 -3.13
C GLY A 58 -8.31 -13.34 -3.17
N ASN A 59 -9.51 -13.24 -2.58
CA ASN A 59 -10.17 -11.97 -2.32
C ASN A 59 -9.72 -11.42 -0.95
N LEU A 60 -8.83 -10.45 -0.95
CA LEU A 60 -8.26 -9.89 0.28
C LEU A 60 -9.15 -8.84 0.97
N SER A 61 -10.43 -8.76 0.61
CA SER A 61 -11.46 -8.05 1.37
C SER A 61 -12.31 -8.97 2.26
N ASP A 62 -12.10 -10.28 2.18
CA ASP A 62 -12.85 -11.31 2.89
C ASP A 62 -11.93 -12.07 3.85
N LYS A 63 -12.34 -12.16 5.12
CA LYS A 63 -11.54 -12.78 6.17
C LYS A 63 -11.22 -14.25 5.90
N ASN A 64 -12.20 -15.02 5.48
CA ASN A 64 -12.01 -16.46 5.25
C ASN A 64 -11.08 -16.72 4.07
N ALA A 65 -11.19 -15.87 3.03
CA ALA A 65 -10.28 -15.94 1.89
C ALA A 65 -8.84 -15.55 2.30
N ILE A 66 -8.67 -14.55 3.17
CA ILE A 66 -7.35 -14.20 3.73
C ILE A 66 -6.78 -15.38 4.54
N ASP A 67 -7.57 -15.98 5.43
CA ASP A 67 -7.16 -17.13 6.25
C ASP A 67 -6.72 -18.30 5.36
N SER A 68 -7.47 -18.58 4.29
CA SER A 68 -7.10 -19.59 3.28
C SER A 68 -5.78 -19.27 2.61
N VAL A 69 -5.59 -18.05 2.13
CA VAL A 69 -4.34 -17.58 1.50
C VAL A 69 -3.16 -17.72 2.46
N VAL A 70 -3.32 -17.29 3.73
CA VAL A 70 -2.27 -17.38 4.74
C VAL A 70 -1.89 -18.83 5.04
N SER A 71 -2.86 -19.75 5.02
CA SER A 71 -2.59 -21.19 5.23
C SER A 71 -1.77 -21.83 4.10
N GLU A 72 -1.82 -21.27 2.90
CA GLU A 72 -1.07 -21.74 1.72
C GLU A 72 0.35 -21.21 1.63
N LEU A 73 0.70 -20.21 2.46
CA LEU A 73 2.01 -19.57 2.47
C LEU A 73 3.01 -20.35 3.34
N PRO A 74 4.32 -20.27 3.04
CA PRO A 74 5.34 -20.98 3.82
C PRO A 74 5.39 -20.50 5.26
N GLU A 75 5.92 -21.39 6.14
CA GLU A 75 6.05 -21.12 7.58
C GLU A 75 7.15 -20.09 7.91
N ARG A 76 8.01 -19.79 6.96
CA ARG A 76 9.04 -18.76 7.10
C ARG A 76 9.01 -17.82 5.90
N ILE A 77 8.73 -16.56 6.18
CA ILE A 77 8.69 -15.45 5.22
C ILE A 77 9.72 -14.41 5.66
N ASP A 78 10.56 -13.96 4.77
CA ASP A 78 11.55 -12.92 5.07
C ASP A 78 10.98 -11.51 4.86
N ILE A 79 10.19 -11.31 3.81
CA ILE A 79 9.66 -9.99 3.43
C ILE A 79 8.22 -10.10 2.92
N VAL A 80 7.39 -9.14 3.30
CA VAL A 80 6.00 -9.02 2.83
C VAL A 80 5.78 -7.64 2.20
N TYR A 81 5.24 -7.62 0.98
CA TYR A 81 4.78 -6.42 0.29
C TYR A 81 3.26 -6.43 0.15
N MET A 82 2.60 -5.55 0.89
CA MET A 82 1.15 -5.40 0.91
C MET A 82 0.73 -4.34 -0.11
N CYS A 83 0.49 -4.77 -1.36
CA CYS A 83 0.33 -3.86 -2.50
C CYS A 83 -1.08 -3.86 -3.10
N HIS A 84 -1.98 -4.76 -2.66
CA HIS A 84 -3.33 -4.80 -3.19
C HIS A 84 -4.13 -3.56 -2.80
N GLY A 85 -5.00 -3.13 -3.68
CA GLY A 85 -5.84 -1.96 -3.46
C GLY A 85 -6.81 -1.72 -4.61
N VAL A 86 -7.83 -0.93 -4.35
CA VAL A 86 -8.82 -0.47 -5.33
C VAL A 86 -8.88 1.06 -5.34
N GLY A 87 -9.23 1.62 -6.51
CA GLY A 87 -9.34 3.05 -6.70
C GLY A 87 -10.68 3.61 -6.21
N LEU A 88 -10.79 4.93 -6.36
CA LEU A 88 -12.02 5.65 -6.03
C LEU A 88 -13.10 5.35 -7.08
N ARG A 89 -14.21 4.79 -6.64
CA ARG A 89 -15.41 4.57 -7.45
C ARG A 89 -16.67 4.89 -6.64
N PRO A 90 -17.68 5.48 -7.26
CA PRO A 90 -18.97 5.68 -6.62
C PRO A 90 -19.57 4.37 -6.11
N ASP A 91 -20.31 4.43 -5.03
CA ASP A 91 -21.05 3.31 -4.41
C ASP A 91 -20.16 2.10 -4.00
N ARG A 92 -18.87 2.33 -3.75
CA ARG A 92 -17.92 1.30 -3.31
C ARG A 92 -17.16 1.65 -2.03
N GLU A 93 -17.68 2.56 -1.25
CA GLU A 93 -17.04 3.08 -0.02
C GLU A 93 -16.67 1.96 0.93
N LYS A 94 -17.57 1.00 1.20
CA LYS A 94 -17.28 -0.17 2.04
C LYS A 94 -16.14 -1.01 1.44
N MET A 95 -16.24 -1.34 0.14
CA MET A 95 -15.20 -2.15 -0.53
C MET A 95 -13.83 -1.49 -0.45
N ILE A 96 -13.76 -0.15 -0.65
CA ILE A 96 -12.51 0.60 -0.55
C ILE A 96 -11.89 0.44 0.84
N GLN A 97 -12.67 0.56 1.92
CA GLN A 97 -12.16 0.37 3.28
C GLN A 97 -11.71 -1.07 3.52
N MET A 98 -12.53 -2.05 3.10
CA MET A 98 -12.24 -3.46 3.33
C MET A 98 -10.97 -3.92 2.58
N VAL A 99 -10.79 -3.50 1.31
CA VAL A 99 -9.61 -3.87 0.52
C VAL A 99 -8.38 -3.08 0.93
N ASN A 100 -8.49 -1.73 1.00
CA ASN A 100 -7.31 -0.88 1.12
C ASN A 100 -6.75 -0.80 2.54
N PHE A 101 -7.56 -1.11 3.56
CA PHE A 101 -7.09 -1.03 4.95
C PHE A 101 -7.42 -2.27 5.77
N VAL A 102 -8.70 -2.64 5.95
CA VAL A 102 -9.09 -3.71 6.90
C VAL A 102 -8.45 -5.05 6.52
N GLY A 103 -8.54 -5.44 5.25
CA GLY A 103 -7.93 -6.67 4.73
C GLY A 103 -6.40 -6.63 4.79
N GLN A 104 -5.78 -5.50 4.45
CA GLN A 104 -4.32 -5.35 4.55
C GLN A 104 -3.84 -5.48 6.00
N ARG A 105 -4.50 -4.80 6.94
CA ARG A 105 -4.20 -4.89 8.36
C ARG A 105 -4.32 -6.32 8.86
N TYR A 106 -5.48 -6.94 8.62
CA TYR A 106 -5.74 -8.30 9.07
C TYR A 106 -4.73 -9.31 8.52
N MET A 107 -4.46 -9.25 7.23
CA MET A 107 -3.49 -10.14 6.59
C MET A 107 -2.06 -9.92 7.14
N ALA A 108 -1.64 -8.67 7.33
CA ALA A 108 -0.33 -8.37 7.91
C ALA A 108 -0.19 -8.95 9.32
N GLU A 109 -1.22 -8.78 10.16
CA GLU A 109 -1.25 -9.34 11.53
C GLU A 109 -1.29 -10.87 11.52
N ALA A 110 -2.04 -11.50 10.63
CA ALA A 110 -2.09 -12.97 10.47
C ALA A 110 -0.75 -13.55 9.97
N LEU A 111 0.03 -12.77 9.23
CA LEU A 111 1.35 -13.19 8.74
C LEU A 111 2.47 -13.04 9.77
N LEU A 112 2.31 -12.20 10.80
CA LEU A 112 3.36 -11.95 11.79
C LEU A 112 4.01 -13.22 12.35
N PRO A 113 3.28 -14.28 12.73
CA PRO A 113 3.90 -15.50 13.23
C PRO A 113 4.85 -16.18 12.23
N LYS A 114 4.60 -16.02 10.94
CA LYS A 114 5.39 -16.61 9.83
C LYS A 114 6.56 -15.73 9.40
N ILE A 115 6.59 -14.45 9.76
CA ILE A 115 7.67 -13.54 9.39
C ILE A 115 8.90 -13.85 10.23
N ALA A 116 10.05 -13.97 9.60
CA ALA A 116 11.33 -14.17 10.26
C ALA A 116 11.72 -12.99 11.14
N ASP A 117 12.44 -13.23 12.22
CA ASP A 117 13.06 -12.17 13.01
C ASP A 117 14.00 -11.34 12.13
N GLY A 118 13.92 -10.03 12.24
CA GLY A 118 14.61 -9.09 11.35
C GLY A 118 13.97 -8.91 9.97
N GLY A 119 12.83 -9.55 9.71
CA GLY A 119 12.08 -9.40 8.46
C GLY A 119 11.48 -8.01 8.24
N ALA A 120 10.71 -7.86 7.17
CA ALA A 120 10.09 -6.58 6.81
C ALA A 120 8.69 -6.73 6.25
N ILE A 121 7.82 -5.77 6.57
CA ILE A 121 6.54 -5.55 5.90
C ILE A 121 6.55 -4.15 5.28
N THR A 122 6.18 -4.04 4.01
CA THR A 122 6.03 -2.74 3.37
C THR A 122 4.67 -2.65 2.66
N PHE A 123 3.97 -1.55 2.91
CA PHE A 123 2.66 -1.27 2.33
C PHE A 123 2.76 -0.29 1.16
N ILE A 124 1.79 -0.34 0.25
CA ILE A 124 1.52 0.77 -0.67
C ILE A 124 0.37 1.60 -0.12
N SER A 125 0.71 2.74 0.50
CA SER A 125 -0.24 3.79 0.85
C SER A 125 -0.54 4.66 -0.39
N SER A 126 -0.58 5.96 -0.24
CA SER A 126 -0.78 6.94 -1.31
C SER A 126 -0.42 8.34 -0.80
N SER A 127 -0.13 9.28 -1.69
CA SER A 127 -0.17 10.71 -1.36
C SER A 127 -1.52 11.14 -0.79
N GLY A 128 -2.62 10.45 -1.15
CA GLY A 128 -3.93 10.61 -0.51
C GLY A 128 -3.98 10.27 0.98
N GLY A 129 -2.96 9.58 1.52
CA GLY A 129 -2.80 9.35 2.96
C GLY A 129 -2.13 10.51 3.72
N TYR A 130 -1.70 11.58 3.02
CA TYR A 130 -1.13 12.77 3.63
C TYR A 130 -2.13 13.47 4.55
N GLY A 131 -1.64 14.07 5.64
CA GLY A 131 -2.48 14.80 6.59
C GLY A 131 -3.38 13.91 7.47
N TRP A 132 -3.07 12.61 7.59
CA TRP A 132 -3.81 11.68 8.45
C TRP A 132 -3.90 12.16 9.90
N GLU A 133 -2.93 12.91 10.37
CA GLU A 133 -2.87 13.50 11.73
C GLU A 133 -4.07 14.41 12.01
N HIS A 134 -4.57 15.10 10.99
CA HIS A 134 -5.71 16.00 11.12
C HIS A 134 -7.05 15.25 11.20
N ASN A 135 -7.08 13.96 10.89
CA ASN A 135 -8.27 13.11 10.92
C ASN A 135 -8.22 12.02 11.99
N MET A 136 -7.38 12.20 13.03
CA MET A 136 -7.14 11.18 14.06
C MET A 136 -8.40 10.71 14.79
N LYS A 137 -9.44 11.53 14.89
CA LYS A 137 -10.71 11.11 15.51
C LYS A 137 -11.30 9.89 14.80
N ASN A 138 -11.37 9.91 13.46
CA ASN A 138 -11.98 8.82 12.69
C ASN A 138 -10.96 7.72 12.39
N VAL A 139 -9.74 8.11 12.04
CA VAL A 139 -8.62 7.18 11.78
C VAL A 139 -8.35 6.35 13.03
N GLY A 140 -8.19 6.98 14.20
CA GLY A 140 -7.96 6.29 15.47
C GLY A 140 -9.09 5.32 15.81
N ALA A 141 -10.34 5.73 15.65
CA ALA A 141 -11.49 4.89 15.94
C ALA A 141 -11.50 3.58 15.13
N LEU A 142 -11.10 3.63 13.83
CA LEU A 142 -10.98 2.41 13.04
C LEU A 142 -9.73 1.60 13.40
N LEU A 143 -8.61 2.25 13.74
CA LEU A 143 -7.38 1.56 14.16
C LEU A 143 -7.55 0.82 15.50
N GLU A 144 -8.38 1.33 16.40
CA GLU A 144 -8.63 0.76 17.74
C GLU A 144 -9.53 -0.48 17.71
N THR A 145 -10.17 -0.81 16.59
CA THR A 145 -10.97 -2.04 16.46
C THR A 145 -10.08 -3.26 16.64
N ALA A 146 -10.52 -4.22 17.46
CA ALA A 146 -9.70 -5.36 17.89
C ALA A 146 -9.70 -6.54 16.91
N SER A 147 -10.65 -6.60 15.96
CA SER A 147 -10.78 -7.70 15.03
C SER A 147 -11.22 -7.24 13.63
N PHE A 148 -11.16 -8.16 12.66
CA PHE A 148 -11.69 -7.92 11.31
C PHE A 148 -13.18 -7.58 11.35
N GLU A 149 -13.95 -8.33 12.11
CA GLU A 149 -15.40 -8.18 12.25
C GLU A 149 -15.78 -6.85 12.91
N GLU A 150 -15.05 -6.43 13.93
CA GLU A 150 -15.23 -5.11 14.55
C GLU A 150 -14.92 -3.98 13.57
N ALA A 151 -13.85 -4.12 12.79
CA ALA A 151 -13.50 -3.14 11.76
C ALA A 151 -14.54 -3.07 10.65
N GLU A 152 -15.03 -4.20 10.18
CA GLU A 152 -16.11 -4.27 9.19
C GLU A 152 -17.38 -3.62 9.73
N HIS A 153 -17.77 -3.93 10.97
CA HIS A 153 -18.92 -3.32 11.62
C HIS A 153 -18.76 -1.80 11.78
N TRP A 154 -17.55 -1.35 12.17
CA TRP A 154 -17.26 0.07 12.26
C TRP A 154 -17.44 0.77 10.90
N VAL A 155 -16.90 0.17 9.83
CA VAL A 155 -17.05 0.70 8.46
C VAL A 155 -18.51 0.79 8.06
N GLU A 156 -19.33 -0.24 8.32
CA GLU A 156 -20.76 -0.25 8.02
C GLU A 156 -21.52 0.82 8.79
N ALA A 157 -21.27 0.92 10.10
CA ALA A 157 -21.92 1.90 10.96
C ALA A 157 -21.60 3.36 10.58
N ASN A 158 -20.42 3.58 10.00
CA ASN A 158 -19.94 4.91 9.62
C ASN A 158 -19.96 5.17 8.10
N ILE A 159 -20.55 4.30 7.30
CA ILE A 159 -20.54 4.39 5.83
C ILE A 159 -21.09 5.74 5.31
N ASN A 160 -22.03 6.35 6.02
CA ASN A 160 -22.61 7.63 5.62
C ASN A 160 -21.63 8.81 5.77
N MET A 161 -20.54 8.66 6.52
CA MET A 161 -19.53 9.72 6.61
C MET A 161 -18.83 9.99 5.28
N PHE A 162 -18.81 9.01 4.36
CA PHE A 162 -18.17 9.12 3.05
C PHE A 162 -19.11 9.70 1.98
N LYS A 163 -20.37 10.01 2.32
CA LYS A 163 -21.35 10.53 1.37
C LYS A 163 -21.36 12.05 1.39
N GLN A 164 -21.70 12.64 0.24
CA GLN A 164 -21.86 14.09 0.04
C GLN A 164 -20.57 14.89 0.36
N GLU A 165 -20.57 15.72 1.39
CA GLU A 165 -19.46 16.59 1.80
C GLU A 165 -18.47 15.90 2.77
N GLY A 166 -18.58 14.57 2.91
CA GLY A 166 -17.70 13.78 3.77
C GLY A 166 -16.28 13.59 3.21
N PRO A 167 -15.39 12.97 3.98
CA PRO A 167 -14.06 12.65 3.51
C PRO A 167 -14.10 11.68 2.33
N ASP A 168 -13.17 11.85 1.40
CA ASP A 168 -12.96 10.91 0.30
C ASP A 168 -12.64 9.51 0.87
N PRO A 169 -13.41 8.46 0.50
CA PRO A 169 -13.23 7.12 1.06
C PRO A 169 -11.88 6.51 0.73
N TYR A 170 -11.31 6.83 -0.42
CA TYR A 170 -9.96 6.35 -0.80
C TYR A 170 -8.90 7.03 0.07
N GLN A 171 -8.93 8.37 0.18
CA GLN A 171 -8.00 9.10 1.03
C GLN A 171 -8.07 8.60 2.48
N PHE A 172 -9.28 8.44 3.02
CA PHE A 172 -9.45 7.93 4.39
C PHE A 172 -8.81 6.55 4.56
N SER A 173 -9.01 5.61 3.64
CA SER A 173 -8.38 4.29 3.70
C SER A 173 -6.85 4.36 3.72
N LYS A 174 -6.27 5.30 2.95
CA LYS A 174 -4.82 5.52 2.90
C LYS A 174 -4.28 6.30 4.11
N GLN A 175 -5.09 7.18 4.69
CA GLN A 175 -4.80 7.79 5.99
C GLN A 175 -4.73 6.74 7.10
N CYS A 176 -5.70 5.82 7.16
CA CYS A 176 -5.68 4.71 8.11
C CYS A 176 -4.43 3.84 7.94
N LEU A 177 -4.04 3.52 6.70
CA LEU A 177 -2.86 2.72 6.43
C LEU A 177 -1.57 3.43 6.84
N SER A 178 -1.44 4.74 6.56
CA SER A 178 -0.28 5.55 6.97
C SER A 178 -0.16 5.64 8.49
N ALA A 179 -1.28 5.87 9.18
CA ALA A 179 -1.33 5.91 10.64
C ALA A 179 -1.01 4.53 11.26
N TYR A 180 -1.53 3.44 10.67
CA TYR A 180 -1.25 2.07 11.11
C TYR A 180 0.25 1.77 11.10
N VAL A 181 0.95 2.07 9.99
CA VAL A 181 2.41 1.90 9.89
C VAL A 181 3.14 2.63 11.02
N LYS A 182 2.73 3.87 11.32
CA LYS A 182 3.32 4.65 12.41
C LYS A 182 3.02 4.04 13.78
N SER A 183 1.78 3.60 14.01
CA SER A 183 1.35 3.06 15.30
C SER A 183 2.04 1.74 15.67
N LYS A 184 2.41 0.93 14.67
CA LYS A 184 3.04 -0.40 14.88
C LYS A 184 4.55 -0.35 15.14
N THR A 185 5.18 0.82 15.07
CA THR A 185 6.65 0.97 15.22
C THR A 185 7.18 0.52 16.58
N ARG A 186 6.38 0.62 17.64
CA ARG A 186 6.72 0.24 19.01
C ARG A 186 5.87 -0.91 19.54
N ASP A 187 5.03 -1.50 18.69
CA ASP A 187 4.28 -2.70 19.04
C ASP A 187 5.26 -3.86 19.26
N GLU A 188 5.13 -4.57 20.39
CA GLU A 188 6.07 -5.63 20.79
C GLU A 188 6.15 -6.75 19.75
N ALA A 189 5.06 -7.03 19.04
CA ALA A 189 5.04 -8.03 17.98
C ALA A 189 5.99 -7.69 16.82
N PHE A 190 6.32 -6.41 16.65
CA PHE A 190 7.26 -5.91 15.64
C PHE A 190 8.65 -5.67 16.25
N ILE A 191 8.73 -4.78 17.25
CA ILE A 191 10.04 -4.34 17.79
C ILE A 191 10.79 -5.48 18.50
N GLY A 192 10.08 -6.33 19.25
CA GLY A 192 10.66 -7.46 19.97
C GLY A 192 11.33 -8.48 19.05
N ARG A 193 10.81 -8.63 17.83
CA ARG A 193 11.33 -9.50 16.78
C ARG A 193 12.16 -8.77 15.72
N LYS A 194 12.37 -7.45 15.89
CA LYS A 194 13.07 -6.57 14.93
C LYS A 194 12.45 -6.57 13.53
N ILE A 195 11.14 -6.82 13.42
CA ILE A 195 10.41 -6.76 12.16
C ILE A 195 10.19 -5.29 11.82
N ARG A 196 10.65 -4.88 10.64
CA ARG A 196 10.49 -3.51 10.15
C ARG A 196 9.13 -3.35 9.48
N ILE A 197 8.50 -2.20 9.67
CA ILE A 197 7.22 -1.87 9.04
C ILE A 197 7.33 -0.49 8.39
N ASN A 198 7.05 -0.40 7.09
CA ASN A 198 7.11 0.84 6.33
C ASN A 198 5.95 0.93 5.32
N ALA A 199 5.77 2.09 4.72
CA ALA A 199 4.95 2.27 3.52
C ALA A 199 5.68 3.15 2.52
N ILE A 200 5.44 2.90 1.23
CA ILE A 200 5.61 3.92 0.21
C ILE A 200 4.25 4.58 -0.05
N ALA A 201 4.26 5.85 -0.39
CA ALA A 201 3.06 6.65 -0.68
C ALA A 201 3.17 7.28 -2.07
N PRO A 202 2.84 6.52 -3.13
CA PRO A 202 2.85 7.01 -4.49
C PRO A 202 1.82 8.12 -4.72
N SER A 203 2.11 9.02 -5.66
CA SER A 203 1.14 9.87 -6.31
C SER A 203 0.59 9.17 -7.56
N PHE A 204 0.02 9.93 -8.50
CA PHE A 204 -0.56 9.40 -9.72
C PHE A 204 0.45 8.55 -10.49
N THR A 205 0.11 7.29 -10.72
CA THR A 205 0.97 6.30 -11.37
C THR A 205 0.20 5.64 -12.50
N SER A 206 0.85 5.47 -13.65
CA SER A 206 0.28 4.87 -14.87
C SER A 206 0.05 3.37 -14.71
N THR A 207 -0.98 3.01 -13.95
CA THR A 207 -1.45 1.65 -13.69
C THR A 207 -2.90 1.52 -14.13
N PRO A 208 -3.48 0.31 -14.23
CA PRO A 208 -4.92 0.15 -14.49
C PRO A 208 -5.81 0.96 -13.53
N LEU A 209 -5.35 1.18 -12.29
CA LEU A 209 -6.09 1.92 -11.26
C LEU A 209 -6.26 3.42 -11.57
N ILE A 210 -5.38 4.01 -12.39
CA ILE A 210 -5.47 5.44 -12.74
C ILE A 210 -6.78 5.78 -13.44
N LYS A 211 -7.37 4.81 -14.17
CA LYS A 211 -8.65 4.99 -14.86
C LYS A 211 -9.79 5.30 -13.90
N ASP A 212 -9.76 4.73 -12.70
CA ASP A 212 -10.77 4.98 -11.67
C ASP A 212 -10.68 6.42 -11.17
N PHE A 213 -9.45 6.93 -10.96
CA PHE A 213 -9.23 8.32 -10.55
C PHE A 213 -9.57 9.31 -11.65
N ASN A 214 -9.20 9.02 -12.90
CA ASN A 214 -9.59 9.86 -14.03
C ASN A 214 -11.12 9.96 -14.12
N ALA A 215 -11.83 8.83 -14.08
CA ALA A 215 -13.28 8.83 -14.09
C ALA A 215 -13.90 9.61 -12.92
N ALA A 216 -13.29 9.53 -11.72
CA ALA A 216 -13.78 10.22 -10.52
C ALA A 216 -13.66 11.76 -10.61
N VAL A 217 -12.66 12.30 -11.31
CA VAL A 217 -12.51 13.76 -11.48
C VAL A 217 -13.24 14.30 -12.71
N SER A 218 -13.65 13.44 -13.62
CA SER A 218 -14.35 13.85 -14.84
C SER A 218 -15.79 14.24 -14.60
N LYS A 219 -16.31 15.16 -15.41
CA LYS A 219 -17.72 15.60 -15.33
C LYS A 219 -18.71 14.55 -15.84
N ASP A 220 -18.28 13.70 -16.75
CA ASP A 220 -19.10 12.68 -17.40
C ASP A 220 -18.83 11.25 -16.88
N GLY A 221 -17.94 11.11 -15.88
CA GLY A 221 -17.60 9.82 -15.30
C GLY A 221 -16.71 8.95 -16.20
N THR A 222 -16.15 9.49 -17.30
CA THR A 222 -15.30 8.73 -18.23
C THR A 222 -13.81 8.90 -17.93
N ASN A 223 -13.03 7.86 -18.23
CA ASN A 223 -11.58 7.93 -18.13
C ASN A 223 -10.98 8.95 -19.11
N GLU A 224 -11.51 9.01 -20.31
CA GLU A 224 -10.98 9.84 -21.41
C GLU A 224 -11.08 11.33 -21.09
N SER A 225 -12.22 11.80 -20.59
CA SER A 225 -12.36 13.22 -20.20
C SER A 225 -11.60 13.52 -18.90
N GLY A 226 -11.53 12.56 -17.97
CA GLY A 226 -10.82 12.73 -16.72
C GLY A 226 -9.30 12.78 -16.86
N GLU A 227 -8.72 12.19 -17.89
CA GLU A 227 -7.27 12.22 -18.12
C GLU A 227 -6.77 13.66 -18.32
N ALA A 228 -7.48 14.47 -19.13
CA ALA A 228 -7.14 15.86 -19.34
C ALA A 228 -7.35 16.72 -18.08
N GLU A 229 -8.40 16.45 -17.31
CA GLU A 229 -8.66 17.13 -16.03
C GLU A 229 -7.59 16.76 -14.99
N MET A 230 -7.24 15.50 -14.87
CA MET A 230 -6.18 15.01 -13.99
C MET A 230 -4.84 15.66 -14.32
N TYR A 231 -4.50 15.76 -15.62
CA TYR A 231 -3.29 16.45 -16.06
C TYR A 231 -3.27 17.89 -15.59
N ASN A 232 -4.35 18.65 -15.83
CA ASN A 232 -4.40 20.06 -15.50
C ASN A 232 -4.42 20.33 -14.00
N LEU A 233 -5.12 19.49 -13.20
CA LEU A 233 -5.26 19.66 -11.76
C LEU A 233 -4.00 19.26 -11.00
N PHE A 234 -3.34 18.18 -11.43
CA PHE A 234 -2.30 17.55 -10.60
C PHE A 234 -0.96 17.36 -11.30
N LEU A 235 -0.91 17.00 -12.57
CA LEU A 235 0.36 16.60 -13.19
C LEU A 235 1.16 17.77 -13.75
N LYS A 236 0.47 18.75 -14.34
CA LYS A 236 1.10 19.88 -15.05
C LYS A 236 2.05 20.69 -14.16
N SER A 237 1.71 20.86 -12.90
CA SER A 237 2.49 21.68 -11.96
C SER A 237 3.68 20.95 -11.35
N TRP A 238 3.73 19.63 -11.48
CA TRP A 238 4.83 18.81 -10.92
C TRP A 238 5.67 18.19 -12.03
N ASN A 239 5.44 16.93 -12.36
CA ASN A 239 6.30 16.21 -13.32
C ASN A 239 5.79 16.24 -14.77
N GLY A 240 4.61 16.78 -15.03
CA GLY A 240 3.99 16.81 -16.35
C GLY A 240 3.51 15.44 -16.86
N ARG A 241 3.63 14.39 -16.06
CA ARG A 241 3.20 13.02 -16.35
C ARG A 241 2.93 12.23 -15.08
N PRO A 242 2.12 11.17 -15.14
CA PRO A 242 2.08 10.19 -14.04
C PRO A 242 3.44 9.48 -13.90
N GLY A 243 3.70 8.97 -12.70
CA GLY A 243 4.81 8.04 -12.46
C GLY A 243 4.60 6.73 -13.23
N LYS A 244 5.68 6.01 -13.53
CA LYS A 244 5.61 4.67 -14.09
C LYS A 244 5.54 3.63 -12.97
N PRO A 245 4.95 2.43 -13.23
CA PRO A 245 4.94 1.35 -12.23
C PRO A 245 6.34 1.01 -11.69
N GLU A 246 7.35 0.98 -12.55
CA GLU A 246 8.73 0.67 -12.18
C GLU A 246 9.33 1.73 -11.25
N GLU A 247 8.99 3.02 -11.46
CA GLU A 247 9.47 4.12 -10.61
C GLU A 247 8.93 4.00 -9.17
N MET A 248 7.82 3.28 -8.97
CA MET A 248 7.26 2.94 -7.65
C MET A 248 7.78 1.60 -7.13
N ALA A 249 8.03 0.65 -8.01
CA ALA A 249 8.55 -0.67 -7.66
C ALA A 249 9.96 -0.60 -7.05
N TYR A 250 10.84 0.26 -7.57
CA TYR A 250 12.19 0.41 -7.06
C TYR A 250 12.24 0.82 -5.57
N PRO A 251 11.64 1.94 -5.14
CA PRO A 251 11.62 2.31 -3.72
C PRO A 251 10.86 1.29 -2.87
N LEU A 252 9.78 0.67 -3.39
CA LEU A 252 9.04 -0.38 -2.69
C LEU A 252 9.98 -1.54 -2.35
N VAL A 253 10.66 -2.11 -3.33
CA VAL A 253 11.56 -3.25 -3.14
C VAL A 253 12.71 -2.88 -2.20
N ILE A 254 13.31 -1.69 -2.38
CA ILE A 254 14.42 -1.23 -1.53
C ILE A 254 14.05 -1.18 -0.06
N THR A 255 12.82 -0.79 0.31
CA THR A 255 12.41 -0.73 1.74
C THR A 255 12.47 -2.09 2.43
N GLY A 256 12.27 -3.20 1.71
CA GLY A 256 12.41 -4.57 2.25
C GLY A 256 13.84 -5.08 2.30
N SER A 257 14.77 -4.47 1.57
CA SER A 257 16.15 -4.92 1.41
C SER A 257 17.01 -4.76 2.67
N ASP A 258 18.18 -5.39 2.67
CA ASP A 258 19.14 -5.30 3.76
C ASP A 258 19.80 -3.90 3.88
N VAL A 259 19.85 -3.12 2.78
CA VAL A 259 20.33 -1.72 2.81
C VAL A 259 19.43 -0.81 3.62
N CYS A 260 18.16 -1.16 3.82
CA CYS A 260 17.21 -0.44 4.64
C CYS A 260 17.02 -1.07 6.04
N SER A 261 17.99 -1.84 6.53
CA SER A 261 17.91 -2.55 7.81
C SER A 261 17.64 -1.66 9.03
N TYR A 262 17.89 -0.37 8.93
CA TYR A 262 17.62 0.62 10.00
C TYR A 262 16.39 1.51 9.73
N LEU A 263 15.64 1.24 8.64
CA LEU A 263 14.45 1.99 8.24
C LEU A 263 13.19 1.28 8.73
N SER A 264 12.47 1.88 9.70
CA SER A 264 11.17 1.39 10.17
C SER A 264 10.25 2.54 10.56
N GLY A 265 8.94 2.36 10.43
CA GLY A 265 7.92 3.34 10.78
C GLY A 265 7.82 4.51 9.80
N GLN A 266 8.31 4.37 8.58
CA GLN A 266 8.28 5.45 7.61
C GLN A 266 7.15 5.30 6.59
N VAL A 267 6.55 6.44 6.25
CA VAL A 267 5.69 6.62 5.07
C VAL A 267 6.49 7.49 4.12
N ILE A 268 6.95 6.91 3.01
CA ILE A 268 7.87 7.55 2.07
C ILE A 268 7.06 8.00 0.86
N TYR A 269 6.89 9.30 0.70
CA TYR A 269 6.16 9.87 -0.43
C TYR A 269 6.99 9.80 -1.71
N ILE A 270 6.37 9.26 -2.77
CA ILE A 270 6.95 9.12 -4.11
C ILE A 270 6.06 9.90 -5.06
N ASP A 271 6.16 11.22 -5.05
CA ASP A 271 5.17 12.14 -5.62
C ASP A 271 5.76 13.35 -6.34
N PHE A 272 7.06 13.30 -6.64
CA PHE A 272 7.81 14.38 -7.30
C PHE A 272 7.73 15.73 -6.55
N GLY A 273 7.60 15.67 -5.20
CA GLY A 273 7.62 16.84 -4.33
C GLY A 273 6.25 17.46 -4.03
N MET A 274 5.15 16.84 -4.44
CA MET A 274 3.80 17.36 -4.20
C MET A 274 3.51 17.56 -2.71
N THR A 275 3.72 16.53 -1.87
CA THR A 275 3.52 16.64 -0.43
C THR A 275 4.54 17.56 0.24
N GLY A 276 5.77 17.62 -0.25
CA GLY A 276 6.79 18.56 0.23
C GLY A 276 6.41 20.03 0.00
N GLU A 277 5.75 20.33 -1.13
CA GLU A 277 5.19 21.67 -1.37
C GLU A 277 4.03 21.98 -0.41
N MET A 278 3.16 21.00 -0.13
CA MET A 278 2.07 21.16 0.84
C MET A 278 2.61 21.45 2.24
N ASP A 279 3.63 20.71 2.69
CA ASP A 279 4.31 20.96 3.97
C ASP A 279 4.89 22.38 4.05
N TRP A 280 5.56 22.82 2.99
CA TRP A 280 6.14 24.16 2.93
C TRP A 280 5.08 25.27 3.01
N LYS A 281 3.98 25.13 2.25
CA LYS A 281 2.87 26.07 2.27
C LYS A 281 2.23 26.14 3.66
N ALA A 282 1.88 24.99 4.24
CA ALA A 282 1.30 24.93 5.58
C ALA A 282 2.20 25.59 6.65
N ALA A 283 3.52 25.42 6.54
CA ALA A 283 4.47 26.03 7.47
C ALA A 283 4.65 27.55 7.28
N THR A 284 4.40 28.06 6.07
CA THR A 284 4.62 29.49 5.75
C THR A 284 3.36 30.34 5.86
N GLU A 285 2.19 29.79 5.61
CA GLU A 285 0.90 30.50 5.72
C GLU A 285 0.48 30.76 7.19
N ASN A 286 1.05 30.02 8.13
CA ASN A 286 0.82 30.20 9.57
C ASN A 286 1.86 31.15 10.25
N ARG A 287 2.64 31.89 9.48
CA ARG A 287 3.57 32.94 9.95
C ARG A 287 2.96 34.32 9.78
#